data_fbcdc4b3ab9199a61b725c79f983daa3
#
_entry.id   fbcdc4b3ab9199a61b725c79f983daa3
#
_cell.length_a   1.000
_cell.length_b   1.000
_cell.length_c   1.000
_cell.angle_alpha   90.00
_cell.angle_beta   90.00
_cell.angle_gamma   90.00
#
_symmetry.space_group_name_H-M   'P 1'
#
loop_
_entity.id
_entity.type
_entity.pdbx_description
1 polymer ?
#
loop_
_entity_poly.entity_id
_entity_poly.type
_entity_poly.pdbx_seq_one_letter_code
_entity_poly.pdbx_strand_id
1 'polypeptide(L)'
;MDLFNFFSASDEFDGLRQKILNNLTLYFIPMLNPDGAERFQRRNAVGVDLNRDALRLQNPEARLLKRMRDELDADWGFNLHDQSRYYGAGAGTDATATISFLAPAYNYAKDINPVRSRAMQLIVRMNEVLQRYMPKRVARYSDAFEPRAFGDNITKWGTSTILIESGGYPGDREKQYIRKMNYLALLTAFESIAEGGYQQENITDYRKIPYNSRGLHDLILRQANVPYRGKNYVLDIAFQRLETD
;
A
#
# COMPACT_ATOMS: atom_id res chain seq x y z
N MET A 1 -15.14 -6.37 0.50
CA MET A 1 -16.58 -6.37 0.87
C MET A 1 -17.18 -4.96 0.87
N ASP A 2 -16.56 -3.97 1.55
CA ASP A 2 -17.15 -2.61 1.66
C ASP A 2 -17.41 -1.93 0.32
N LEU A 3 -16.51 -2.06 -0.66
CA LEU A 3 -16.72 -1.53 -2.01
C LEU A 3 -17.89 -2.23 -2.71
N PHE A 4 -18.01 -3.55 -2.59
CA PHE A 4 -19.17 -4.26 -3.17
C PHE A 4 -20.48 -3.80 -2.54
N ASN A 5 -20.52 -3.66 -1.21
CA ASN A 5 -21.69 -3.14 -0.52
C ASN A 5 -22.02 -1.71 -0.98
N PHE A 6 -20.99 -0.85 -1.13
CA PHE A 6 -21.16 0.50 -1.65
C PHE A 6 -21.79 0.51 -3.05
N PHE A 7 -21.23 -0.25 -3.98
CA PHE A 7 -21.72 -0.27 -5.36
C PHE A 7 -23.08 -0.98 -5.54
N SER A 8 -23.51 -1.77 -4.55
CA SER A 8 -24.80 -2.45 -4.56
C SER A 8 -25.90 -1.73 -3.77
N ALA A 9 -25.55 -0.68 -3.03
CA ALA A 9 -26.51 0.09 -2.24
C ALA A 9 -27.25 1.11 -3.10
N SER A 10 -28.36 1.64 -2.55
CA SER A 10 -29.06 2.82 -3.07
C SER A 10 -29.36 3.75 -1.90
N ASP A 11 -28.75 4.93 -1.89
CA ASP A 11 -28.83 5.94 -0.84
C ASP A 11 -28.34 7.30 -1.35
N GLU A 12 -28.05 8.22 -0.44
CA GLU A 12 -27.53 9.56 -0.73
C GLU A 12 -26.24 9.61 -1.59
N PHE A 13 -25.52 8.47 -1.75
CA PHE A 13 -24.31 8.38 -2.56
C PHE A 13 -24.55 7.88 -3.99
N ASP A 14 -25.80 7.73 -4.44
CA ASP A 14 -26.13 7.26 -5.80
C ASP A 14 -25.47 8.12 -6.89
N GLY A 15 -25.39 9.44 -6.67
CA GLY A 15 -24.70 10.35 -7.59
C GLY A 15 -23.21 10.02 -7.76
N LEU A 16 -22.52 9.69 -6.66
CA LEU A 16 -21.11 9.27 -6.69
C LEU A 16 -20.94 7.89 -7.37
N ARG A 17 -21.83 6.93 -7.05
CA ARG A 17 -21.84 5.60 -7.68
C ARG A 17 -21.99 5.68 -9.19
N GLN A 18 -22.98 6.45 -9.65
CA GLN A 18 -23.24 6.65 -11.08
C GLN A 18 -22.05 7.34 -11.76
N LYS A 19 -21.48 8.37 -11.14
CA LYS A 19 -20.29 9.04 -11.64
C LYS A 19 -19.13 8.06 -11.85
N ILE A 20 -18.87 7.21 -10.88
CA ILE A 20 -17.80 6.20 -10.97
C ILE A 20 -18.14 5.17 -12.04
N LEU A 21 -19.31 4.52 -11.97
CA LEU A 21 -19.66 3.39 -12.83
C LEU A 21 -19.95 3.79 -14.30
N ASN A 22 -20.32 5.04 -14.55
CA ASN A 22 -20.48 5.52 -15.93
C ASN A 22 -19.14 5.78 -16.64
N ASN A 23 -18.05 5.96 -15.88
CA ASN A 23 -16.74 6.29 -16.43
C ASN A 23 -15.68 5.21 -16.23
N LEU A 24 -15.90 4.26 -15.31
CA LEU A 24 -14.93 3.22 -14.97
C LEU A 24 -15.56 1.83 -15.02
N THR A 25 -14.77 0.88 -15.52
CA THR A 25 -15.03 -0.55 -15.32
C THR A 25 -14.08 -1.06 -14.23
N LEU A 26 -14.63 -1.60 -13.16
CA LEU A 26 -13.87 -2.06 -12.01
C LEU A 26 -13.75 -3.58 -12.00
N TYR A 27 -12.52 -4.07 -12.00
CA TYR A 27 -12.20 -5.49 -11.88
C TYR A 27 -11.56 -5.77 -10.52
N PHE A 28 -11.97 -6.86 -9.88
CA PHE A 28 -11.47 -7.24 -8.55
C PHE A 28 -10.86 -8.64 -8.58
N ILE A 29 -9.67 -8.78 -8.05
CA ILE A 29 -9.02 -10.06 -7.75
C ILE A 29 -8.89 -10.14 -6.23
N PRO A 30 -9.92 -10.60 -5.51
CA PRO A 30 -9.95 -10.49 -4.04
C PRO A 30 -8.94 -11.40 -3.35
N MET A 31 -8.52 -12.49 -4.00
CA MET A 31 -7.64 -13.48 -3.41
C MET A 31 -6.81 -14.17 -4.50
N LEU A 32 -5.61 -13.63 -4.78
CA LEU A 32 -4.71 -14.23 -5.76
C LEU A 32 -4.00 -15.49 -5.23
N ASN A 33 -3.75 -15.56 -3.92
CA ASN A 33 -3.05 -16.66 -3.25
C ASN A 33 -3.96 -17.34 -2.20
N PRO A 34 -4.91 -18.19 -2.62
CA PRO A 34 -5.85 -18.82 -1.70
C PRO A 34 -5.14 -19.76 -0.70
N ASP A 35 -4.12 -20.50 -1.14
CA ASP A 35 -3.37 -21.42 -0.27
C ASP A 35 -2.62 -20.67 0.84
N GLY A 36 -2.03 -19.51 0.49
CA GLY A 36 -1.37 -18.66 1.47
C GLY A 36 -2.36 -18.03 2.45
N ALA A 37 -3.54 -17.64 1.96
CA ALA A 37 -4.58 -17.07 2.79
C ALA A 37 -5.13 -18.09 3.79
N GLU A 38 -5.39 -19.34 3.35
CA GLU A 38 -5.86 -20.43 4.22
C GLU A 38 -4.88 -20.73 5.36
N ARG A 39 -3.57 -20.65 5.08
CA ARG A 39 -2.51 -20.95 6.04
C ARG A 39 -1.96 -19.73 6.76
N PHE A 40 -2.54 -18.56 6.51
CA PHE A 40 -2.05 -17.28 7.01
C PHE A 40 -0.56 -17.07 6.75
N GLN A 41 -0.12 -17.33 5.53
CA GLN A 41 1.29 -17.19 5.12
C GLN A 41 1.46 -16.48 3.78
N ARG A 42 2.63 -15.87 3.59
CA ARG A 42 2.97 -15.14 2.39
C ARG A 42 3.13 -16.03 1.13
N ARG A 43 3.59 -17.26 1.33
CA ARG A 43 3.94 -18.18 0.25
C ARG A 43 2.74 -19.02 -0.17
N ASN A 44 2.69 -19.42 -1.46
CA ASN A 44 1.68 -20.34 -1.97
C ASN A 44 1.94 -21.81 -1.50
N ALA A 45 1.12 -22.74 -1.97
CA ALA A 45 1.18 -24.16 -1.61
C ALA A 45 2.56 -24.81 -1.86
N VAL A 46 3.28 -24.34 -2.88
CA VAL A 46 4.62 -24.88 -3.24
C VAL A 46 5.77 -24.05 -2.67
N GLY A 47 5.48 -23.17 -1.70
CA GLY A 47 6.48 -22.41 -0.98
C GLY A 47 7.07 -21.20 -1.73
N VAL A 48 6.43 -20.74 -2.80
CA VAL A 48 6.89 -19.60 -3.61
C VAL A 48 6.22 -18.29 -3.15
N ASP A 49 7.00 -17.23 -3.01
CA ASP A 49 6.51 -15.88 -2.88
C ASP A 49 6.07 -15.37 -4.26
N LEU A 50 4.74 -15.30 -4.49
CA LEU A 50 4.20 -14.88 -5.76
C LEU A 50 4.65 -13.47 -6.16
N ASN A 51 4.87 -12.57 -5.20
CA ASN A 51 5.40 -11.22 -5.47
C ASN A 51 6.93 -11.22 -5.75
N ARG A 52 7.50 -12.38 -6.05
CA ARG A 52 8.87 -12.55 -6.59
C ARG A 52 8.86 -13.38 -7.88
N ASP A 53 7.69 -13.66 -8.44
CA ASP A 53 7.52 -14.48 -9.65
C ASP A 53 7.07 -13.68 -10.89
N ALA A 54 6.88 -12.36 -10.77
CA ALA A 54 6.41 -11.52 -11.87
C ALA A 54 7.32 -11.53 -13.11
N LEU A 55 8.62 -11.75 -12.89
CA LEU A 55 9.59 -11.84 -14.01
C LEU A 55 9.56 -13.21 -14.71
N ARG A 56 9.36 -14.30 -13.96
CA ARG A 56 9.48 -15.67 -14.47
C ARG A 56 8.13 -16.32 -14.76
N LEU A 57 7.06 -15.91 -14.08
CA LEU A 57 5.69 -16.41 -14.25
C LEU A 57 5.60 -17.94 -14.18
N GLN A 58 6.30 -18.54 -13.21
CA GLN A 58 6.39 -20.00 -13.07
C GLN A 58 5.14 -20.59 -12.41
N ASN A 59 4.48 -19.79 -11.55
CA ASN A 59 3.29 -20.22 -10.82
C ASN A 59 1.99 -19.88 -11.59
N PRO A 60 0.94 -20.70 -11.47
CA PRO A 60 -0.32 -20.46 -12.17
C PRO A 60 -0.97 -19.13 -11.77
N GLU A 61 -0.88 -18.72 -10.50
CA GLU A 61 -1.40 -17.46 -10.00
C GLU A 61 -0.67 -16.26 -10.61
N ALA A 62 0.64 -16.37 -10.78
CA ALA A 62 1.45 -15.33 -11.42
C ALA A 62 1.09 -15.19 -12.90
N ARG A 63 0.91 -16.31 -13.61
CA ARG A 63 0.44 -16.32 -15.00
C ARG A 63 -1.00 -15.79 -15.13
N LEU A 64 -1.88 -16.13 -14.19
CA LEU A 64 -3.24 -15.61 -14.16
C LEU A 64 -3.25 -14.08 -14.06
N LEU A 65 -2.53 -13.53 -13.08
CA LEU A 65 -2.46 -12.07 -12.87
C LEU A 65 -1.91 -11.35 -14.12
N LYS A 66 -0.82 -11.90 -14.71
CA LYS A 66 -0.24 -11.32 -15.93
C LYS A 66 -1.24 -11.37 -17.11
N ARG A 67 -1.90 -12.51 -17.31
CA ARG A 67 -2.92 -12.67 -18.35
C ARG A 67 -4.09 -11.71 -18.16
N MET A 68 -4.64 -11.62 -16.93
CA MET A 68 -5.73 -10.69 -16.63
C MET A 68 -5.32 -9.24 -16.91
N ARG A 69 -4.09 -8.86 -16.52
CA ARG A 69 -3.59 -7.51 -16.85
C ARG A 69 -3.53 -7.27 -18.36
N ASP A 70 -3.06 -8.25 -19.14
CA ASP A 70 -2.95 -8.12 -20.60
C ASP A 70 -4.30 -8.10 -21.31
N GLU A 71 -5.22 -8.96 -20.90
CA GLU A 71 -6.56 -9.05 -21.48
C GLU A 71 -7.41 -7.81 -21.19
N LEU A 72 -7.28 -7.25 -19.98
CA LEU A 72 -8.02 -6.05 -19.56
C LEU A 72 -7.38 -4.75 -20.03
N ASP A 73 -6.09 -4.77 -20.34
CA ASP A 73 -5.26 -3.59 -20.64
C ASP A 73 -5.56 -2.41 -19.71
N ALA A 74 -5.64 -2.72 -18.42
CA ALA A 74 -6.12 -1.79 -17.41
C ALA A 74 -5.21 -0.56 -17.29
N ASP A 75 -5.79 0.64 -17.33
CA ASP A 75 -5.09 1.91 -17.15
C ASP A 75 -4.55 2.08 -15.75
N TRP A 76 -5.27 1.56 -14.75
CA TRP A 76 -5.01 1.71 -13.33
C TRP A 76 -4.99 0.39 -12.60
N GLY A 77 -4.11 0.28 -11.60
CA GLY A 77 -4.02 -0.89 -10.74
C GLY A 77 -3.81 -0.50 -9.27
N PHE A 78 -4.54 -1.17 -8.38
CA PHE A 78 -4.37 -1.02 -6.94
C PHE A 78 -3.86 -2.32 -6.36
N ASN A 79 -2.70 -2.27 -5.71
CA ASN A 79 -2.06 -3.40 -5.06
C ASN A 79 -2.12 -3.21 -3.55
N LEU A 80 -3.00 -3.97 -2.89
CA LEU A 80 -3.30 -3.80 -1.47
C LEU A 80 -2.43 -4.72 -0.62
N HIS A 81 -1.63 -4.13 0.27
CA HIS A 81 -0.69 -4.79 1.15
C HIS A 81 -0.92 -4.43 2.61
N ASP A 82 -0.27 -5.17 3.49
CA ASP A 82 -0.19 -4.91 4.92
C ASP A 82 1.27 -4.72 5.34
N GLN A 83 1.53 -3.71 6.17
CA GLN A 83 2.85 -3.44 6.73
C GLN A 83 2.83 -3.50 8.26
N SER A 84 4.01 -3.66 8.84
CA SER A 84 4.16 -3.66 10.30
C SER A 84 3.65 -2.34 10.91
N ARG A 85 2.92 -2.43 12.02
CA ARG A 85 2.46 -1.29 12.83
C ARG A 85 3.61 -0.44 13.42
N TYR A 86 4.82 -0.95 13.39
CA TYR A 86 6.02 -0.27 13.90
C TYR A 86 6.71 0.62 12.87
N TYR A 87 6.10 0.81 11.70
CA TYR A 87 6.56 1.85 10.78
C TYR A 87 6.02 3.22 11.18
N GLY A 88 6.92 4.20 11.27
CA GLY A 88 6.61 5.61 11.47
C GLY A 88 6.39 6.35 10.15
N ALA A 89 5.57 7.40 10.17
CA ALA A 89 5.35 8.28 9.03
C ALA A 89 6.44 9.37 8.97
N GLY A 90 7.66 8.97 8.67
CA GLY A 90 8.86 9.81 8.66
C GLY A 90 9.92 9.34 9.64
N ALA A 91 11.14 9.80 9.49
CA ALA A 91 12.22 9.51 10.41
C ALA A 91 12.07 10.32 11.72
N GLY A 92 12.32 9.68 12.86
CA GLY A 92 12.29 10.34 14.17
C GLY A 92 10.89 10.76 14.66
N THR A 93 9.82 10.29 14.00
CA THR A 93 8.44 10.53 14.43
C THR A 93 7.95 9.44 15.38
N ASP A 94 7.00 9.78 16.24
CA ASP A 94 6.18 8.86 17.03
C ASP A 94 4.85 8.52 16.34
N ALA A 95 4.55 9.19 15.22
CA ALA A 95 3.35 8.95 14.43
C ALA A 95 3.49 7.66 13.60
N THR A 96 2.60 6.70 13.84
CA THR A 96 2.53 5.47 13.04
C THR A 96 2.18 5.80 11.60
N ALA A 97 2.87 5.17 10.63
CA ALA A 97 2.47 5.17 9.23
C ALA A 97 1.23 4.28 9.07
N THR A 98 0.06 4.88 9.21
CA THR A 98 -1.23 4.19 9.12
C THR A 98 -1.51 3.69 7.71
N ILE A 99 -1.17 4.50 6.71
CA ILE A 99 -1.16 4.12 5.30
C ILE A 99 0.16 4.58 4.70
N SER A 100 0.82 3.70 3.96
CA SER A 100 1.95 4.09 3.12
C SER A 100 1.62 3.80 1.67
N PHE A 101 1.85 4.79 0.81
CA PHE A 101 1.65 4.69 -0.63
C PHE A 101 2.95 4.47 -1.38
N LEU A 102 2.84 3.82 -2.53
CA LEU A 102 3.94 3.72 -3.48
C LEU A 102 3.39 3.82 -4.92
N ALA A 103 4.00 4.68 -5.73
CA ALA A 103 3.99 4.61 -7.18
C ALA A 103 5.25 3.82 -7.60
N PRO A 104 5.14 2.50 -7.90
CA PRO A 104 6.29 1.65 -8.09
C PRO A 104 7.21 2.11 -9.22
N ALA A 105 8.52 1.95 -9.04
CA ALA A 105 9.47 2.16 -10.11
C ALA A 105 9.34 1.04 -11.16
N TYR A 106 9.70 1.34 -12.41
CA TYR A 106 9.71 0.34 -13.49
C TYR A 106 11.13 0.04 -13.99
N ASN A 107 12.13 0.72 -13.42
CA ASN A 107 13.55 0.52 -13.69
C ASN A 107 14.43 0.98 -12.52
N TYR A 108 15.71 0.62 -12.56
CA TYR A 108 16.70 0.99 -11.53
C TYR A 108 16.97 2.50 -11.42
N ALA A 109 16.83 3.24 -12.52
CA ALA A 109 16.99 4.69 -12.54
C ALA A 109 15.83 5.41 -11.86
N LYS A 110 14.71 4.69 -11.60
CA LYS A 110 13.48 5.22 -11.01
C LYS A 110 12.88 6.36 -11.83
N ASP A 111 12.99 6.26 -13.14
CA ASP A 111 12.46 7.25 -14.06
C ASP A 111 10.97 7.47 -13.86
N ILE A 112 10.53 8.67 -14.21
CA ILE A 112 9.12 9.06 -14.15
C ILE A 112 8.60 9.21 -15.57
N ASN A 113 7.91 8.18 -16.05
CA ASN A 113 7.16 8.22 -17.29
C ASN A 113 5.70 8.65 -17.04
N PRO A 114 4.87 8.87 -18.07
CA PRO A 114 3.46 9.24 -17.90
C PRO A 114 2.67 8.26 -17.02
N VAL A 115 2.96 6.95 -17.11
CA VAL A 115 2.28 5.90 -16.32
C VAL A 115 2.53 6.09 -14.82
N ARG A 116 3.81 6.22 -14.44
CA ARG A 116 4.20 6.44 -13.04
C ARG A 116 3.80 7.82 -12.53
N SER A 117 3.86 8.84 -13.40
CA SER A 117 3.44 10.21 -13.05
C SER A 117 1.96 10.26 -12.66
N ARG A 118 1.07 9.63 -13.43
CA ARG A 118 -0.36 9.54 -13.09
C ARG A 118 -0.59 8.89 -11.72
N ALA A 119 0.12 7.79 -11.42
CA ALA A 119 0.04 7.14 -10.12
C ALA A 119 0.48 8.07 -8.97
N MET A 120 1.56 8.84 -9.17
CA MET A 120 2.02 9.82 -8.19
C MET A 120 0.98 10.94 -7.96
N GLN A 121 0.39 11.47 -9.02
CA GLN A 121 -0.67 12.49 -8.95
C GLN A 121 -1.89 11.97 -8.17
N LEU A 122 -2.35 10.76 -8.48
CA LEU A 122 -3.48 10.16 -7.78
C LEU A 122 -3.19 9.94 -6.29
N ILE A 123 -1.96 9.54 -5.93
CA ILE A 123 -1.53 9.42 -4.54
C ILE A 123 -1.56 10.77 -3.82
N VAL A 124 -1.19 11.87 -4.48
CA VAL A 124 -1.31 13.22 -3.88
C VAL A 124 -2.76 13.48 -3.49
N ARG A 125 -3.70 13.26 -4.41
CA ARG A 125 -5.12 13.45 -4.14
C ARG A 125 -5.63 12.59 -2.98
N MET A 126 -5.27 11.30 -2.97
CA MET A 126 -5.63 10.40 -1.87
C MET A 126 -5.04 10.87 -0.54
N ASN A 127 -3.78 11.29 -0.53
CA ASN A 127 -3.11 11.81 0.66
C ASN A 127 -3.81 13.06 1.21
N GLU A 128 -4.17 14.03 0.39
CA GLU A 128 -4.87 15.24 0.81
C GLU A 128 -6.15 14.93 1.58
N VAL A 129 -6.94 13.99 1.08
CA VAL A 129 -8.17 13.56 1.76
C VAL A 129 -7.84 12.89 3.09
N LEU A 130 -6.89 11.96 3.09
CA LEU A 130 -6.52 11.21 4.30
C LEU A 130 -5.91 12.10 5.40
N GLN A 131 -5.17 13.15 5.02
CA GLN A 131 -4.60 14.09 6.00
C GLN A 131 -5.67 14.82 6.83
N ARG A 132 -6.91 14.93 6.34
CA ARG A 132 -8.03 15.51 7.10
C ARG A 132 -8.51 14.61 8.24
N TYR A 133 -8.33 13.30 8.12
CA TYR A 133 -8.80 12.28 9.08
C TYR A 133 -7.68 11.71 9.95
N MET A 134 -6.48 11.60 9.39
CA MET A 134 -5.31 11.07 10.09
C MET A 134 -4.05 11.90 9.76
N PRO A 135 -3.97 13.15 10.26
CA PRO A 135 -2.87 14.05 9.96
C PRO A 135 -1.53 13.45 10.38
N LYS A 136 -0.51 13.61 9.51
CA LYS A 136 0.87 13.13 9.73
C LYS A 136 1.01 11.60 9.84
N ARG A 137 0.02 10.81 9.38
CA ARG A 137 0.05 9.35 9.45
C ARG A 137 0.05 8.67 8.08
N VAL A 138 0.22 9.45 7.02
CA VAL A 138 0.44 8.94 5.67
C VAL A 138 1.92 9.04 5.34
N ALA A 139 2.47 7.98 4.75
CA ALA A 139 3.86 7.92 4.34
C ALA A 139 3.99 7.43 2.89
N ARG A 140 5.22 7.46 2.36
CA ARG A 140 5.61 6.73 1.16
C ARG A 140 6.36 5.47 1.54
N TYR A 141 6.12 4.40 0.79
CA TYR A 141 6.97 3.21 0.84
C TYR A 141 8.19 3.40 -0.08
N SER A 142 9.26 2.64 0.17
CA SER A 142 10.47 2.69 -0.66
C SER A 142 10.17 2.32 -2.11
N ASP A 143 10.63 3.14 -3.04
CA ASP A 143 10.56 2.91 -4.49
C ASP A 143 11.83 2.22 -5.06
N ALA A 144 12.54 1.45 -4.24
CA ALA A 144 13.61 0.61 -4.73
C ALA A 144 13.06 -0.42 -5.72
N PHE A 145 13.57 -0.39 -6.96
CA PHE A 145 13.09 -1.27 -8.03
C PHE A 145 13.39 -2.74 -7.73
N GLU A 146 12.33 -3.55 -7.67
CA GLU A 146 12.42 -5.01 -7.52
C GLU A 146 11.88 -5.69 -8.80
N PRO A 147 12.76 -6.11 -9.72
CA PRO A 147 12.36 -6.64 -11.03
C PRO A 147 11.50 -7.91 -10.97
N ARG A 148 11.41 -8.56 -9.82
CA ARG A 148 10.60 -9.76 -9.62
C ARG A 148 9.22 -9.44 -9.02
N ALA A 149 8.99 -8.21 -8.54
CA ALA A 149 7.73 -7.81 -7.91
C ALA A 149 6.67 -7.44 -8.94
N PHE A 150 5.41 -7.76 -8.64
CA PHE A 150 4.29 -7.44 -9.53
C PHE A 150 4.02 -5.94 -9.65
N GLY A 151 4.09 -5.17 -8.55
CA GLY A 151 3.87 -3.73 -8.60
C GLY A 151 4.76 -3.04 -9.63
N ASP A 152 6.05 -3.36 -9.61
CA ASP A 152 7.07 -2.82 -10.50
C ASP A 152 6.84 -3.26 -11.96
N ASN A 153 6.52 -4.54 -12.16
CA ASN A 153 6.27 -5.08 -13.50
C ASN A 153 4.95 -4.59 -14.08
N ILE A 154 3.87 -4.50 -13.32
CA ILE A 154 2.58 -3.97 -13.79
C ILE A 154 2.76 -2.52 -14.23
N THR A 155 3.52 -1.69 -13.47
CA THR A 155 3.90 -0.34 -13.90
C THR A 155 4.71 -0.37 -15.20
N LYS A 156 5.69 -1.27 -15.31
CA LYS A 156 6.49 -1.46 -16.53
C LYS A 156 5.64 -1.90 -17.74
N TRP A 157 4.59 -2.67 -17.52
CA TRP A 157 3.66 -3.13 -18.56
C TRP A 157 2.63 -2.07 -18.95
N GLY A 158 2.65 -0.86 -18.36
CA GLY A 158 1.86 0.28 -18.80
C GLY A 158 0.67 0.65 -17.92
N THR A 159 0.41 -0.09 -16.84
CA THR A 159 -0.66 0.21 -15.88
C THR A 159 -0.18 1.17 -14.79
N SER A 160 -0.88 2.28 -14.56
CA SER A 160 -0.59 3.20 -13.46
C SER A 160 -0.91 2.53 -12.12
N THR A 161 0.12 2.03 -11.45
CA THR A 161 -0.03 1.21 -10.25
C THR A 161 0.13 2.02 -8.98
N ILE A 162 -0.82 1.88 -8.06
CA ILE A 162 -0.78 2.40 -6.70
C ILE A 162 -0.70 1.22 -5.74
N LEU A 163 0.41 1.12 -5.00
CA LEU A 163 0.53 0.19 -3.89
C LEU A 163 0.12 0.91 -2.61
N ILE A 164 -0.70 0.24 -1.79
CA ILE A 164 -1.18 0.70 -0.50
C ILE A 164 -0.76 -0.29 0.56
N GLU A 165 0.04 0.18 1.53
CA GLU A 165 0.45 -0.60 2.70
C GLU A 165 -0.36 -0.14 3.91
N SER A 166 -1.17 -1.03 4.48
CA SER A 166 -1.95 -0.80 5.69
C SER A 166 -1.10 -1.11 6.92
N GLY A 167 -0.85 -0.11 7.75
CA GLY A 167 0.00 -0.23 8.95
C GLY A 167 -0.81 -0.35 10.24
N GLY A 168 -0.43 0.48 11.24
CA GLY A 168 -1.11 0.58 12.53
C GLY A 168 -1.78 1.92 12.76
N TYR A 169 -2.74 1.96 13.67
CA TYR A 169 -3.33 3.18 14.20
C TYR A 169 -3.53 3.01 15.71
N PRO A 170 -3.23 4.03 16.55
CA PRO A 170 -3.38 3.91 18.00
C PRO A 170 -4.81 3.56 18.41
N GLY A 171 -4.96 2.51 19.22
CA GLY A 171 -6.26 2.05 19.72
C GLY A 171 -7.09 1.23 18.74
N ASP A 172 -6.65 1.05 17.48
CA ASP A 172 -7.37 0.32 16.44
C ASP A 172 -6.81 -1.11 16.28
N ARG A 173 -7.00 -1.96 17.29
CA ARG A 173 -6.51 -3.35 17.27
C ARG A 173 -7.10 -4.16 16.13
N GLU A 174 -8.41 -4.02 15.90
CA GLU A 174 -9.18 -4.74 14.87
C GLU A 174 -9.06 -4.09 13.48
N LYS A 175 -8.20 -3.09 13.32
CA LYS A 175 -7.97 -2.36 12.06
C LYS A 175 -9.24 -1.78 11.41
N GLN A 176 -10.29 -1.48 12.18
CA GLN A 176 -11.56 -0.97 11.65
C GLN A 176 -11.42 0.48 11.14
N TYR A 177 -10.66 1.31 11.85
CA TYR A 177 -10.36 2.66 11.40
C TYR A 177 -9.48 2.66 10.14
N ILE A 178 -8.46 1.82 10.11
CA ILE A 178 -7.58 1.63 8.94
C ILE A 178 -8.39 1.13 7.74
N ARG A 179 -9.29 0.17 7.94
CA ARG A 179 -10.24 -0.31 6.92
C ARG A 179 -11.07 0.84 6.35
N LYS A 180 -11.64 1.70 7.22
CA LYS A 180 -12.38 2.89 6.80
C LYS A 180 -11.51 3.85 6.00
N MET A 181 -10.26 4.07 6.39
CA MET A 181 -9.33 4.96 5.68
C MET A 181 -8.93 4.40 4.31
N ASN A 182 -8.71 3.09 4.18
CA ASN A 182 -8.49 2.45 2.88
C ASN A 182 -9.71 2.58 1.97
N TYR A 183 -10.91 2.35 2.51
CA TYR A 183 -12.16 2.52 1.78
C TYR A 183 -12.31 3.95 1.26
N LEU A 184 -12.10 4.95 2.11
CA LEU A 184 -12.13 6.36 1.74
C LEU A 184 -11.09 6.70 0.67
N ALA A 185 -9.86 6.19 0.82
CA ALA A 185 -8.79 6.38 -0.15
C ALA A 185 -9.15 5.83 -1.53
N LEU A 186 -9.72 4.62 -1.58
CA LEU A 186 -10.13 3.98 -2.84
C LEU A 186 -11.30 4.71 -3.51
N LEU A 187 -12.32 5.13 -2.75
CA LEU A 187 -13.41 5.93 -3.31
C LEU A 187 -12.92 7.29 -3.84
N THR A 188 -12.04 7.96 -3.10
CA THR A 188 -11.38 9.20 -3.57
C THR A 188 -10.63 8.96 -4.88
N ALA A 189 -9.91 7.84 -4.98
CA ALA A 189 -9.18 7.50 -6.19
C ALA A 189 -10.13 7.24 -7.36
N PHE A 190 -11.19 6.45 -7.18
CA PHE A 190 -12.15 6.15 -8.25
C PHE A 190 -12.87 7.40 -8.72
N GLU A 191 -13.32 8.26 -7.81
CA GLU A 191 -13.93 9.54 -8.18
C GLU A 191 -12.95 10.41 -8.98
N SER A 192 -11.72 10.55 -8.47
CA SER A 192 -10.69 11.38 -9.11
C SER A 192 -10.28 10.86 -10.48
N ILE A 193 -10.26 9.55 -10.69
CA ILE A 193 -10.01 8.95 -12.01
C ILE A 193 -11.20 9.22 -12.94
N ALA A 194 -12.44 9.00 -12.46
CA ALA A 194 -13.65 9.19 -13.24
C ALA A 194 -13.82 10.64 -13.76
N GLU A 195 -13.39 11.61 -12.99
CA GLU A 195 -13.46 13.04 -13.34
C GLU A 195 -12.18 13.60 -13.98
N GLY A 196 -11.08 12.83 -13.97
CA GLY A 196 -9.75 13.33 -14.37
C GLY A 196 -9.13 14.30 -13.36
N GLY A 197 -9.66 14.41 -12.14
CA GLY A 197 -9.24 15.37 -11.12
C GLY A 197 -7.78 15.22 -10.69
N TYR A 198 -7.23 14.01 -10.71
CA TYR A 198 -5.82 13.74 -10.39
C TYR A 198 -4.84 14.50 -11.29
N GLN A 199 -5.23 14.87 -12.50
CA GLN A 199 -4.37 15.57 -13.47
C GLN A 199 -3.97 16.97 -13.00
N GLN A 200 -4.71 17.55 -12.06
CA GLN A 200 -4.43 18.87 -11.48
C GLN A 200 -3.37 18.80 -10.38
N GLU A 201 -3.06 17.59 -9.89
CA GLU A 201 -2.10 17.40 -8.80
C GLU A 201 -0.65 17.50 -9.29
N ASN A 202 0.17 18.15 -8.46
CA ASN A 202 1.60 18.29 -8.77
C ASN A 202 2.40 17.11 -8.21
N ILE A 203 3.16 16.43 -9.06
CA ILE A 203 4.03 15.31 -8.64
C ILE A 203 5.09 15.71 -7.62
N THR A 204 5.43 17.01 -7.50
CA THR A 204 6.33 17.47 -6.44
C THR A 204 5.74 17.27 -5.06
N ASP A 205 4.41 17.31 -4.92
CA ASP A 205 3.71 17.10 -3.65
C ASP A 205 3.76 15.63 -3.23
N TYR A 206 3.79 14.69 -4.18
CA TYR A 206 4.10 13.30 -3.88
C TYR A 206 5.44 13.17 -3.16
N ARG A 207 6.47 13.93 -3.58
CA ARG A 207 7.80 13.89 -2.96
C ARG A 207 7.83 14.48 -1.55
N LYS A 208 6.87 15.31 -1.18
CA LYS A 208 6.74 15.88 0.17
C LYS A 208 6.16 14.91 1.19
N ILE A 209 5.44 13.86 0.74
CA ILE A 209 4.99 12.79 1.63
C ILE A 209 6.23 12.09 2.19
N PRO A 210 6.41 11.99 3.51
CA PRO A 210 7.62 11.41 4.09
C PRO A 210 7.72 9.91 3.77
N TYR A 211 8.93 9.37 3.69
CA TYR A 211 9.11 7.93 3.65
C TYR A 211 8.72 7.30 4.99
N ASN A 212 8.16 6.09 4.94
CA ASN A 212 8.00 5.31 6.15
C ASN A 212 9.38 4.94 6.72
N SER A 213 9.45 4.81 8.03
CA SER A 213 10.70 4.50 8.72
C SER A 213 10.47 3.43 9.77
N ARG A 214 11.47 2.57 9.97
CA ARG A 214 11.49 1.67 11.12
C ARG A 214 12.01 2.44 12.32
N GLY A 215 11.38 2.27 13.48
CA GLY A 215 11.84 2.96 14.68
C GLY A 215 10.81 3.10 15.78
N LEU A 216 9.57 2.65 15.52
CA LEU A 216 8.57 2.57 16.57
C LEU A 216 8.70 1.26 17.36
N HIS A 217 8.53 1.37 18.67
CA HIS A 217 8.64 0.25 19.59
C HIS A 217 7.62 0.44 20.72
N ASP A 218 7.17 -0.66 21.35
CA ASP A 218 6.27 -0.58 22.50
C ASP A 218 6.99 -0.06 23.76
N LEU A 219 8.29 -0.36 23.88
CA LEU A 219 9.14 0.07 25.00
C LEU A 219 10.57 0.25 24.52
N ILE A 220 11.23 1.30 25.00
CA ILE A 220 12.66 1.49 24.83
C ILE A 220 13.29 1.75 26.21
N LEU A 221 14.23 0.90 26.60
CA LEU A 221 15.12 1.14 27.73
C LEU A 221 16.35 1.87 27.21
N ARG A 222 16.51 3.13 27.64
CA ARG A 222 17.64 3.97 27.25
C ARG A 222 18.84 3.76 28.16
N GLN A 223 20.03 3.75 27.56
CA GLN A 223 21.31 3.68 28.27
C GLN A 223 21.40 2.54 29.28
N ALA A 224 20.83 1.39 28.92
CA ALA A 224 20.88 0.18 29.77
C ALA A 224 22.32 -0.35 29.84
N ASN A 225 22.81 -0.64 31.05
CA ASN A 225 24.08 -1.30 31.27
C ASN A 225 23.90 -2.83 31.04
N VAL A 226 24.51 -3.37 29.99
CA VAL A 226 24.40 -4.77 29.59
C VAL A 226 25.75 -5.46 29.74
N PRO A 227 25.94 -6.34 30.75
CA PRO A 227 27.13 -7.16 30.84
C PRO A 227 27.14 -8.26 29.78
N TYR A 228 28.19 -8.31 28.98
CA TYR A 228 28.36 -9.36 27.98
C TYR A 228 29.84 -9.72 27.83
N ARG A 229 30.17 -11.01 27.96
CA ARG A 229 31.53 -11.56 27.85
C ARG A 229 32.57 -10.79 28.67
N GLY A 230 32.25 -10.49 29.94
CA GLY A 230 33.15 -9.80 30.87
C GLY A 230 33.35 -8.31 30.61
N LYS A 231 32.60 -7.70 29.72
CA LYS A 231 32.56 -6.25 29.44
C LYS A 231 31.18 -5.68 29.68
N ASN A 232 31.09 -4.42 30.08
CA ASN A 232 29.83 -3.70 30.17
C ASN A 232 29.63 -2.84 28.94
N TYR A 233 28.43 -2.89 28.38
CA TYR A 233 28.01 -2.08 27.26
C TYR A 233 26.85 -1.19 27.66
N VAL A 234 26.83 0.06 27.18
CA VAL A 234 25.71 0.95 27.35
C VAL A 234 24.93 0.94 26.03
N LEU A 235 23.71 0.44 26.08
CA LEU A 235 22.87 0.22 24.89
C LEU A 235 21.47 0.75 25.12
N ASP A 236 20.81 1.14 24.01
CA ASP A 236 19.35 1.26 23.99
C ASP A 236 18.76 -0.10 23.60
N ILE A 237 17.81 -0.61 24.41
CA ILE A 237 17.14 -1.88 24.18
C ILE A 237 15.69 -1.58 23.83
N ALA A 238 15.28 -1.96 22.62
CA ALA A 238 13.94 -1.76 22.13
C ALA A 238 13.15 -3.08 22.12
N PHE A 239 11.89 -3.01 22.50
CA PHE A 239 10.97 -4.14 22.57
C PHE A 239 9.79 -3.90 21.65
N GLN A 240 9.43 -4.90 20.90
CA GLN A 240 8.20 -4.96 20.11
C GLN A 240 7.40 -6.17 20.58
N ARG A 241 6.14 -5.96 20.91
CA ARG A 241 5.24 -7.01 21.33
C ARG A 241 4.83 -7.86 20.11
N LEU A 242 5.04 -9.14 20.19
CA LEU A 242 4.45 -10.10 19.27
C LEU A 242 3.01 -10.35 19.72
N GLU A 243 2.05 -10.12 18.84
CA GLU A 243 0.67 -10.54 19.05
C GLU A 243 0.57 -12.00 18.59
N THR A 244 0.20 -12.88 19.52
CA THR A 244 -0.16 -14.28 19.26
C THR A 244 -1.66 -14.40 19.50
N ASP A 245 -2.34 -15.13 18.62
CA ASP A 245 -3.75 -15.50 18.76
C ASP A 245 -3.95 -16.38 20.01
#